data_faea3a8b0b43ceb6e8e5edd87f00c8e9
#
_entry.id   faea3a8b0b43ceb6e8e5edd87f00c8e9
#
_cell.length_a   1.000
_cell.length_b   1.000
_cell.length_c   1.000
_cell.angle_alpha   90.00
_cell.angle_beta   90.00
_cell.angle_gamma   90.00
#
_symmetry.space_group_name_H-M   'P 1'
#
loop_
_entity.id
_entity.type
_entity.pdbx_description
1 polymer ?
#
loop_
_entity_poly.entity_id
_entity_poly.type
_entity_poly.pdbx_seq_one_letter_code
_entity_poly.pdbx_strand_id
1 'polypeptide(L)'
;QTSKDGTVKYLWRLDDGHAIETVMMPYADGRRTACVSSQVGCAMACAFCATGQLGFARDLTRAEILEQCVRVSNDLKAKGERLSNVVLMGMGEPFRNYDHVMAAVGDIRERLGIGARHITISTVGVAPMIRRFADEGTEVKLAVSLHVANDPGRSALMPVNRRYALEELLAACRYYGERTGRRVTFEWALIAGHNDAEEEADELARLLRGLRCHVNLIPLNPTDGFAGKAPGG
;
A
#
# COMPACT_ATOMS: atom_id res chain seq x y z
N GLN A 1 9.92 4.25 17.76
CA GLN A 1 11.01 5.03 17.19
C GLN A 1 10.44 6.28 16.53
N THR A 2 11.08 7.45 16.77
CA THR A 2 10.64 8.72 16.16
C THR A 2 11.77 9.28 15.29
N SER A 3 11.45 9.66 14.06
CA SER A 3 12.37 10.30 13.11
C SER A 3 12.42 11.82 13.31
N LYS A 4 13.40 12.49 12.69
CA LYS A 4 13.57 13.96 12.77
C LYS A 4 12.37 14.74 12.19
N ASP A 5 11.68 14.20 11.21
CA ASP A 5 10.49 14.77 10.58
C ASP A 5 9.19 14.55 11.38
N GLY A 6 9.29 13.93 12.56
CA GLY A 6 8.14 13.60 13.41
C GLY A 6 7.42 12.31 13.05
N THR A 7 7.89 11.56 12.04
CA THR A 7 7.36 10.21 11.72
C THR A 7 7.62 9.27 12.89
N VAL A 8 6.60 8.52 13.31
CA VAL A 8 6.68 7.56 14.41
C VAL A 8 6.43 6.15 13.90
N LYS A 9 7.40 5.26 14.09
CA LYS A 9 7.26 3.83 13.81
C LYS A 9 6.96 3.10 15.13
N TYR A 10 5.84 2.39 15.14
CA TYR A 10 5.40 1.50 16.22
C TYR A 10 5.73 0.06 15.86
N LEU A 11 6.16 -0.71 16.84
CA LEU A 11 6.29 -2.15 16.76
C LEU A 11 5.30 -2.75 17.78
N TRP A 12 4.33 -3.50 17.29
CA TRP A 12 3.32 -4.14 18.13
C TRP A 12 3.63 -5.62 18.26
N ARG A 13 3.66 -6.11 19.47
CA ARG A 13 3.68 -7.54 19.75
C ARG A 13 2.25 -8.03 19.83
N LEU A 14 1.94 -9.06 19.05
CA LEU A 14 0.65 -9.76 19.04
C LEU A 14 0.62 -10.85 20.11
N ASP A 15 -0.57 -11.33 20.46
CA ASP A 15 -0.77 -12.33 21.52
C ASP A 15 -0.10 -13.67 21.22
N ASP A 16 0.09 -14.00 19.95
CA ASP A 16 0.79 -15.20 19.48
C ASP A 16 2.32 -15.04 19.41
N GLY A 17 2.85 -13.91 19.87
CA GLY A 17 4.28 -13.60 19.92
C GLY A 17 4.85 -12.99 18.63
N HIS A 18 4.10 -12.95 17.55
CA HIS A 18 4.51 -12.24 16.34
C HIS A 18 4.54 -10.72 16.55
N ALA A 19 5.20 -10.02 15.62
CA ALA A 19 5.25 -8.56 15.64
C ALA A 19 4.87 -7.97 14.29
N ILE A 20 4.21 -6.81 14.33
CA ILE A 20 3.86 -6.02 13.16
C ILE A 20 4.25 -4.57 13.35
N GLU A 21 4.41 -3.85 12.25
CA GLU A 21 4.73 -2.43 12.26
C GLU A 21 3.53 -1.57 11.85
N THR A 22 3.46 -0.38 12.44
CA THR A 22 2.57 0.71 12.02
C THR A 22 3.38 1.99 11.99
N VAL A 23 3.15 2.84 11.00
CA VAL A 23 3.85 4.12 10.89
C VAL A 23 2.85 5.26 10.92
N MET A 24 3.04 6.22 11.83
CA MET A 24 2.32 7.48 11.83
C MET A 24 3.19 8.55 11.16
N MET A 25 2.65 9.16 10.10
CA MET A 25 3.32 10.18 9.31
C MET A 25 2.61 11.54 9.48
N PRO A 26 3.31 12.57 10.01
CA PRO A 26 2.80 13.92 10.02
C PRO A 26 3.08 14.60 8.67
N TYR A 27 2.17 15.45 8.22
CA TYR A 27 2.33 16.28 7.03
C TYR A 27 2.21 17.76 7.39
N ALA A 28 2.89 18.61 6.63
CA ALA A 28 2.92 20.07 6.85
C ALA A 28 1.52 20.73 6.74
N ASP A 29 0.60 20.11 6.00
CA ASP A 29 -0.78 20.56 5.85
C ASP A 29 -1.71 20.15 7.02
N GLY A 30 -1.14 19.61 8.09
CA GLY A 30 -1.85 19.20 9.29
C GLY A 30 -2.40 17.77 9.25
N ARG A 31 -2.28 17.04 8.13
CA ARG A 31 -2.67 15.63 8.08
C ARG A 31 -1.80 14.77 8.99
N ARG A 32 -2.44 13.78 9.61
CA ARG A 32 -1.81 12.71 10.38
C ARG A 32 -2.29 11.39 9.77
N THR A 33 -1.38 10.66 9.14
CA THR A 33 -1.69 9.43 8.40
C THR A 33 -1.12 8.23 9.13
N ALA A 34 -1.95 7.21 9.40
CA ALA A 34 -1.50 5.91 9.87
C ALA A 34 -1.31 4.97 8.67
N CYS A 35 -0.10 4.43 8.51
CA CYS A 35 0.21 3.34 7.60
C CYS A 35 0.14 2.05 8.40
N VAL A 36 -0.85 1.19 8.10
CA VAL A 36 -1.17 0.01 8.92
C VAL A 36 -0.92 -1.27 8.15
N SER A 37 -0.60 -2.32 8.90
CA SER A 37 -0.34 -3.67 8.41
C SER A 37 -1.63 -4.47 8.28
N SER A 38 -1.67 -5.41 7.32
CA SER A 38 -2.78 -6.32 7.07
C SER A 38 -2.44 -7.79 7.28
N GLN A 39 -1.14 -8.12 7.39
CA GLN A 39 -0.64 -9.48 7.59
C GLN A 39 0.60 -9.46 8.48
N VAL A 40 0.94 -10.59 9.06
CA VAL A 40 2.24 -10.87 9.66
C VAL A 40 3.14 -11.42 8.55
N GLY A 41 4.07 -10.58 8.07
CA GLY A 41 4.85 -10.87 6.87
C GLY A 41 4.03 -10.69 5.59
N CYS A 42 4.50 -11.22 4.45
CA CYS A 42 3.82 -11.11 3.16
C CYS A 42 4.23 -12.24 2.21
N ALA A 43 3.24 -12.94 1.65
CA ALA A 43 3.47 -14.03 0.71
C ALA A 43 3.81 -13.56 -0.73
N MET A 44 3.76 -12.25 -1.00
CA MET A 44 3.99 -11.74 -2.36
C MET A 44 5.45 -11.74 -2.78
N ALA A 45 6.38 -11.81 -1.82
CA ALA A 45 7.82 -11.97 -2.05
C ALA A 45 8.41 -10.93 -3.03
N CYS A 46 7.94 -9.67 -2.99
CA CYS A 46 8.54 -8.60 -3.79
C CYS A 46 10.00 -8.42 -3.38
N ALA A 47 10.93 -8.44 -4.34
CA ALA A 47 12.35 -8.49 -4.08
C ALA A 47 12.88 -7.29 -3.27
N PHE A 48 12.35 -6.10 -3.53
CA PHE A 48 12.76 -4.84 -2.89
C PHE A 48 12.06 -4.55 -1.55
N CYS A 49 11.11 -5.40 -1.12
CA CYS A 49 10.28 -5.17 0.04
C CYS A 49 10.78 -5.95 1.27
N ALA A 50 11.16 -5.24 2.34
CA ALA A 50 11.60 -5.87 3.58
C ALA A 50 10.58 -6.89 4.11
N THR A 51 9.27 -6.56 4.09
CA THR A 51 8.22 -7.48 4.52
C THR A 51 8.13 -8.73 3.64
N GLY A 52 8.34 -8.59 2.31
CA GLY A 52 8.36 -9.73 1.38
C GLY A 52 9.53 -10.69 1.64
N GLN A 53 10.65 -10.16 2.16
CA GLN A 53 11.84 -10.95 2.52
C GLN A 53 11.65 -11.74 3.83
N LEU A 54 10.74 -11.29 4.71
CA LEU A 54 10.43 -11.98 5.98
C LEU A 54 9.55 -13.24 5.80
N GLY A 55 8.97 -13.43 4.63
CA GLY A 55 7.97 -14.48 4.40
C GLY A 55 6.60 -14.14 4.97
N PHE A 56 5.71 -15.11 5.05
CA PHE A 56 4.32 -14.97 5.49
C PHE A 56 4.03 -15.93 6.65
N ALA A 57 3.46 -15.41 7.73
CA ALA A 57 3.01 -16.23 8.85
C ALA A 57 1.49 -16.40 8.84
N ARG A 58 0.72 -15.29 8.89
CA ARG A 58 -0.74 -15.30 8.88
C ARG A 58 -1.36 -13.97 8.50
N ASP A 59 -2.62 -13.98 8.20
CA ASP A 59 -3.46 -12.79 8.10
C ASP A 59 -3.68 -12.15 9.46
N LEU A 60 -3.82 -10.82 9.50
CA LEU A 60 -4.32 -10.11 10.67
C LEU A 60 -5.85 -10.20 10.70
N THR A 61 -6.39 -10.33 11.89
CA THR A 61 -7.83 -10.23 12.12
C THR A 61 -8.32 -8.79 11.94
N ARG A 62 -9.63 -8.62 11.71
CA ARG A 62 -10.30 -7.31 11.73
C ARG A 62 -9.93 -6.47 12.95
N ALA A 63 -9.89 -7.09 14.14
CA ALA A 63 -9.56 -6.41 15.39
C ALA A 63 -8.10 -5.92 15.42
N GLU A 64 -7.15 -6.76 15.00
CA GLU A 64 -5.73 -6.39 14.97
C GLU A 64 -5.43 -5.27 13.96
N ILE A 65 -6.16 -5.22 12.85
CA ILE A 65 -6.04 -4.12 11.88
C ILE A 65 -6.60 -2.82 12.48
N LEU A 66 -7.79 -2.86 13.09
CA LEU A 66 -8.42 -1.71 13.72
C LEU A 66 -7.58 -1.17 14.90
N GLU A 67 -7.06 -2.06 15.73
CA GLU A 67 -6.30 -1.70 16.94
C GLU A 67 -5.09 -0.81 16.64
N GLN A 68 -4.40 -1.04 15.52
CA GLN A 68 -3.32 -0.17 15.07
C GLN A 68 -3.78 1.28 14.92
N CYS A 69 -4.95 1.50 14.30
CA CYS A 69 -5.53 2.83 14.12
C CYS A 69 -5.99 3.44 15.44
N VAL A 70 -6.59 2.64 16.34
CA VAL A 70 -7.06 3.09 17.64
C VAL A 70 -5.90 3.59 18.50
N ARG A 71 -4.80 2.82 18.57
CA ARG A 71 -3.60 3.19 19.34
C ARG A 71 -2.95 4.46 18.80
N VAL A 72 -2.74 4.56 17.50
CA VAL A 72 -2.22 5.79 16.87
C VAL A 72 -3.15 6.97 17.15
N SER A 73 -4.48 6.77 17.03
CA SER A 73 -5.46 7.83 17.33
C SER A 73 -5.39 8.30 18.77
N ASN A 74 -5.21 7.40 19.75
CA ASN A 74 -5.09 7.74 21.15
C ASN A 74 -3.79 8.52 21.45
N ASP A 75 -2.68 8.10 20.86
CA ASP A 75 -1.39 8.81 20.99
C ASP A 75 -1.46 10.23 20.43
N LEU A 76 -2.16 10.42 19.32
CA LEU A 76 -2.39 11.73 18.70
C LEU A 76 -3.32 12.60 19.55
N LYS A 77 -4.42 12.02 20.09
CA LYS A 77 -5.34 12.73 20.98
C LYS A 77 -4.65 13.25 22.25
N ALA A 78 -3.72 12.47 22.83
CA ALA A 78 -2.94 12.90 23.97
C ALA A 78 -2.06 14.12 23.69
N LYS A 79 -1.76 14.40 22.41
CA LYS A 79 -1.02 15.58 21.93
C LYS A 79 -1.92 16.68 21.40
N GLY A 80 -3.25 16.58 21.54
CA GLY A 80 -4.21 17.52 20.96
C GLY A 80 -4.36 17.41 19.44
N GLU A 81 -3.90 16.31 18.83
CA GLU A 81 -3.96 16.06 17.40
C GLU A 81 -5.01 14.99 17.04
N ARG A 82 -5.29 14.83 15.76
CA ARG A 82 -6.30 13.87 15.27
C ARG A 82 -5.76 13.05 14.11
N LEU A 83 -5.98 11.72 14.16
CA LEU A 83 -5.79 10.85 13.01
C LEU A 83 -6.76 11.24 11.88
N SER A 84 -6.25 11.62 10.73
CA SER A 84 -7.04 12.11 9.59
C SER A 84 -7.12 11.15 8.42
N ASN A 85 -6.10 10.32 8.23
CA ASN A 85 -5.97 9.42 7.09
C ASN A 85 -5.44 8.05 7.52
N VAL A 86 -5.85 7.01 6.79
CA VAL A 86 -5.32 5.65 6.96
C VAL A 86 -4.92 5.10 5.61
N VAL A 87 -3.74 4.49 5.52
CA VAL A 87 -3.28 3.76 4.34
C VAL A 87 -2.91 2.33 4.72
N LEU A 88 -3.46 1.36 4.00
CA LEU A 88 -3.09 -0.04 4.16
C LEU A 88 -1.91 -0.32 3.22
N MET A 89 -0.72 0.15 3.65
CA MET A 89 0.56 0.08 2.92
C MET A 89 1.69 -0.42 3.83
N GLY A 90 1.36 -0.96 5.01
CA GLY A 90 2.29 -1.58 5.92
C GLY A 90 2.63 -3.02 5.51
N MET A 91 2.78 -3.90 6.49
CA MET A 91 3.10 -5.30 6.23
C MET A 91 1.89 -6.05 5.67
N GLY A 92 2.13 -6.83 4.59
CA GLY A 92 1.13 -7.71 3.98
C GLY A 92 0.53 -7.18 2.67
N GLU A 93 -0.24 -8.05 2.01
CA GLU A 93 -1.06 -7.74 0.84
C GLU A 93 -2.54 -7.66 1.27
N PRO A 94 -3.14 -6.46 1.31
CA PRO A 94 -4.51 -6.30 1.82
C PRO A 94 -5.54 -7.12 1.04
N PHE A 95 -5.36 -7.30 -0.26
CA PHE A 95 -6.30 -8.04 -1.09
C PHE A 95 -6.18 -9.58 -0.95
N ARG A 96 -5.16 -10.07 -0.24
CA ARG A 96 -5.09 -11.47 0.20
C ARG A 96 -5.82 -11.69 1.52
N ASN A 97 -6.02 -10.63 2.31
CA ASN A 97 -6.78 -10.61 3.55
C ASN A 97 -8.06 -9.76 3.43
N TYR A 98 -8.71 -9.82 2.29
CA TYR A 98 -9.73 -8.88 1.85
C TYR A 98 -10.88 -8.67 2.83
N ASP A 99 -11.48 -9.77 3.32
CA ASP A 99 -12.69 -9.69 4.14
C ASP A 99 -12.40 -9.05 5.51
N HIS A 100 -11.29 -9.39 6.16
CA HIS A 100 -10.86 -8.74 7.40
C HIS A 100 -10.48 -7.27 7.18
N VAL A 101 -9.82 -6.97 6.08
CA VAL A 101 -9.44 -5.59 5.71
C VAL A 101 -10.69 -4.75 5.51
N MET A 102 -11.66 -5.20 4.72
CA MET A 102 -12.87 -4.42 4.45
C MET A 102 -13.74 -4.26 5.70
N ALA A 103 -13.83 -5.29 6.55
CA ALA A 103 -14.51 -5.18 7.83
C ALA A 103 -13.81 -4.17 8.77
N ALA A 104 -12.48 -4.17 8.83
CA ALA A 104 -11.71 -3.18 9.60
C ALA A 104 -11.88 -1.75 9.06
N VAL A 105 -11.94 -1.58 7.74
CA VAL A 105 -12.25 -0.29 7.09
C VAL A 105 -13.62 0.22 7.52
N GLY A 106 -14.62 -0.65 7.62
CA GLY A 106 -15.93 -0.31 8.17
C GLY A 106 -15.82 0.25 9.59
N ASP A 107 -15.12 -0.46 10.48
CA ASP A 107 -14.90 -0.02 11.88
C ASP A 107 -14.11 1.30 11.98
N ILE A 108 -13.07 1.47 11.17
CA ILE A 108 -12.29 2.71 11.14
C ILE A 108 -13.18 3.91 10.80
N ARG A 109 -14.09 3.73 9.84
CA ARG A 109 -15.05 4.78 9.46
C ARG A 109 -16.05 5.09 10.56
N GLU A 110 -16.65 4.06 11.14
CA GLU A 110 -17.71 4.19 12.14
C GLU A 110 -17.18 4.66 13.50
N ARG A 111 -16.07 4.06 13.97
CA ARG A 111 -15.57 4.29 15.34
C ARG A 111 -14.59 5.45 15.45
N LEU A 112 -13.79 5.70 14.40
CA LEU A 112 -12.79 6.78 14.39
C LEU A 112 -13.25 8.01 13.58
N GLY A 113 -14.38 7.93 12.89
CA GLY A 113 -14.93 9.03 12.10
C GLY A 113 -14.07 9.40 10.88
N ILE A 114 -13.27 8.45 10.36
CA ILE A 114 -12.42 8.69 9.19
C ILE A 114 -13.23 8.38 7.93
N GLY A 115 -13.51 9.41 7.13
CA GLY A 115 -14.28 9.24 5.90
C GLY A 115 -13.60 8.32 4.89
N ALA A 116 -14.37 7.58 4.09
CA ALA A 116 -13.84 6.60 3.12
C ALA A 116 -12.78 7.20 2.16
N ARG A 117 -12.94 8.46 1.76
CA ARG A 117 -11.98 9.17 0.88
C ARG A 117 -10.64 9.47 1.54
N HIS A 118 -10.53 9.29 2.86
CA HIS A 118 -9.31 9.42 3.65
C HIS A 118 -8.66 8.07 3.95
N ILE A 119 -9.21 6.98 3.40
CA ILE A 119 -8.65 5.63 3.50
C ILE A 119 -8.17 5.20 2.11
N THR A 120 -6.96 4.65 2.05
CA THR A 120 -6.38 4.10 0.82
C THR A 120 -5.97 2.65 1.07
N ILE A 121 -6.39 1.76 0.19
CA ILE A 121 -5.91 0.37 0.15
C ILE A 121 -4.92 0.25 -1.00
N SER A 122 -3.73 -0.27 -0.71
CA SER A 122 -2.73 -0.58 -1.73
C SER A 122 -2.68 -2.08 -1.99
N THR A 123 -2.47 -2.46 -3.24
CA THR A 123 -2.31 -3.86 -3.64
C THR A 123 -1.16 -4.01 -4.63
N VAL A 124 -0.47 -5.14 -4.58
CA VAL A 124 0.52 -5.53 -5.59
C VAL A 124 -0.12 -5.84 -6.96
N GLY A 125 -1.45 -5.83 -7.05
CA GLY A 125 -2.17 -6.08 -8.28
C GLY A 125 -2.83 -7.45 -8.36
N VAL A 126 -3.56 -7.85 -7.32
CA VAL A 126 -4.43 -9.03 -7.34
C VAL A 126 -5.67 -8.72 -8.17
N ALA A 127 -5.58 -8.88 -9.50
CA ALA A 127 -6.55 -8.37 -10.47
C ALA A 127 -8.01 -8.78 -10.20
N PRO A 128 -8.36 -10.03 -9.84
CA PRO A 128 -9.72 -10.40 -9.48
C PRO A 128 -10.27 -9.61 -8.28
N MET A 129 -9.42 -9.29 -7.32
CA MET A 129 -9.83 -8.55 -6.12
C MET A 129 -9.99 -7.05 -6.38
N ILE A 130 -9.23 -6.49 -7.34
CA ILE A 130 -9.47 -5.12 -7.85
C ILE A 130 -10.88 -5.02 -8.45
N ARG A 131 -11.32 -6.00 -9.24
CA ARG A 131 -12.67 -6.05 -9.80
C ARG A 131 -13.74 -6.16 -8.70
N ARG A 132 -13.56 -7.09 -7.74
CA ARG A 132 -14.46 -7.21 -6.58
C ARG A 132 -14.58 -5.87 -5.83
N PHE A 133 -13.45 -5.22 -5.56
CA PHE A 133 -13.41 -3.92 -4.88
C PHE A 133 -14.15 -2.82 -5.66
N ALA A 134 -14.06 -2.84 -6.99
CA ALA A 134 -14.82 -1.92 -7.85
C ALA A 134 -16.34 -2.15 -7.74
N ASP A 135 -16.77 -3.42 -7.69
CA ASP A 135 -18.19 -3.80 -7.63
C ASP A 135 -18.84 -3.45 -6.28
N GLU A 136 -18.09 -3.40 -5.20
CA GLU A 136 -18.59 -2.97 -3.88
C GLU A 136 -18.94 -1.48 -3.81
N GLY A 137 -18.53 -0.68 -4.80
CA GLY A 137 -18.91 0.74 -4.92
C GLY A 137 -18.44 1.63 -3.77
N THR A 138 -17.44 1.20 -3.01
CA THR A 138 -16.87 1.95 -1.89
C THR A 138 -16.16 3.22 -2.35
N GLU A 139 -16.15 4.27 -1.51
CA GLU A 139 -15.39 5.49 -1.75
C GLU A 139 -13.93 5.42 -1.27
N VAL A 140 -13.48 4.28 -0.74
CA VAL A 140 -12.09 4.04 -0.37
C VAL A 140 -11.21 4.11 -1.61
N LYS A 141 -10.04 4.70 -1.49
CA LYS A 141 -9.11 4.88 -2.61
C LYS A 141 -8.35 3.61 -2.89
N LEU A 142 -8.07 3.35 -4.18
CA LEU A 142 -7.21 2.27 -4.64
C LEU A 142 -5.84 2.80 -5.03
N ALA A 143 -4.79 2.20 -4.48
CA ALA A 143 -3.42 2.30 -4.95
C ALA A 143 -2.95 0.95 -5.47
N VAL A 144 -2.11 0.94 -6.49
CA VAL A 144 -1.56 -0.27 -7.11
C VAL A 144 -0.05 -0.14 -7.24
N SER A 145 0.67 -1.08 -6.64
CA SER A 145 2.11 -1.19 -6.75
C SER A 145 2.48 -1.67 -8.16
N LEU A 146 2.97 -0.75 -9.00
CA LEU A 146 3.32 -1.04 -10.40
C LEU A 146 4.82 -1.28 -10.58
N HIS A 147 5.63 -0.30 -10.23
CA HIS A 147 7.09 -0.26 -10.12
C HIS A 147 7.89 -0.53 -11.41
N VAL A 148 7.32 -1.21 -12.42
CA VAL A 148 7.94 -1.48 -13.72
C VAL A 148 6.83 -1.49 -14.79
N ALA A 149 7.13 -0.98 -15.99
CA ALA A 149 6.17 -0.84 -17.08
C ALA A 149 6.17 -2.02 -18.07
N ASN A 150 7.00 -3.05 -17.87
CA ASN A 150 7.06 -4.25 -18.70
C ASN A 150 7.02 -5.53 -17.88
N ASP A 151 6.48 -6.61 -18.47
CA ASP A 151 6.28 -7.88 -17.77
C ASP A 151 7.56 -8.57 -17.33
N PRO A 152 8.65 -8.60 -18.14
CA PRO A 152 9.91 -9.22 -17.71
C PRO A 152 10.48 -8.56 -16.46
N GLY A 153 10.63 -7.24 -16.46
CA GLY A 153 11.15 -6.47 -15.32
C GLY A 153 10.24 -6.58 -14.10
N ARG A 154 8.92 -6.45 -14.31
CA ARG A 154 7.95 -6.57 -13.22
C ARG A 154 7.94 -7.97 -12.60
N SER A 155 8.06 -9.02 -13.40
CA SER A 155 8.13 -10.40 -12.91
C SER A 155 9.41 -10.70 -12.12
N ALA A 156 10.49 -10.00 -12.41
CA ALA A 156 11.74 -10.11 -11.65
C ALA A 156 11.64 -9.46 -10.27
N LEU A 157 10.99 -8.28 -10.17
CA LEU A 157 10.82 -7.55 -8.91
C LEU A 157 9.59 -8.01 -8.11
N MET A 158 8.53 -8.41 -8.76
CA MET A 158 7.23 -8.72 -8.18
C MET A 158 6.68 -10.04 -8.74
N PRO A 159 6.90 -11.17 -8.07
CA PRO A 159 6.49 -12.50 -8.57
C PRO A 159 4.99 -12.63 -8.89
N VAL A 160 4.13 -11.81 -8.29
CA VAL A 160 2.69 -11.75 -8.56
C VAL A 160 2.39 -11.49 -10.03
N ASN A 161 3.28 -10.82 -10.77
CA ASN A 161 3.12 -10.53 -12.19
C ASN A 161 3.06 -11.80 -13.06
N ARG A 162 3.69 -12.89 -12.62
CA ARG A 162 3.63 -14.19 -13.32
C ARG A 162 2.20 -14.78 -13.31
N ARG A 163 1.38 -14.37 -12.33
CA ARG A 163 -0.03 -14.79 -12.23
C ARG A 163 -0.98 -13.77 -12.83
N TYR A 164 -0.70 -12.50 -12.67
CA TYR A 164 -1.49 -11.38 -13.17
C TYR A 164 -0.57 -10.45 -13.93
N ALA A 165 -0.38 -10.71 -15.23
CA ALA A 165 0.44 -9.89 -16.11
C ALA A 165 -0.11 -8.47 -16.23
N LEU A 166 0.72 -7.53 -16.69
CA LEU A 166 0.35 -6.12 -16.81
C LEU A 166 -0.95 -5.90 -17.58
N GLU A 167 -1.20 -6.66 -18.64
CA GLU A 167 -2.44 -6.57 -19.41
C GLU A 167 -3.68 -6.83 -18.53
N GLU A 168 -3.67 -7.93 -17.76
CA GLU A 168 -4.77 -8.29 -16.86
C GLU A 168 -4.92 -7.29 -15.73
N LEU A 169 -3.81 -6.86 -15.13
CA LEU A 169 -3.78 -5.85 -14.08
C LEU A 169 -4.40 -4.53 -14.56
N LEU A 170 -3.97 -4.04 -15.71
CA LEU A 170 -4.47 -2.77 -16.26
C LEU A 170 -5.93 -2.87 -16.72
N ALA A 171 -6.34 -4.03 -17.23
CA ALA A 171 -7.75 -4.28 -17.52
C ALA A 171 -8.62 -4.21 -16.26
N ALA A 172 -8.12 -4.74 -15.11
CA ALA A 172 -8.81 -4.60 -13.83
C ALA A 172 -8.82 -3.15 -13.32
N CYS A 173 -7.74 -2.39 -13.53
CA CYS A 173 -7.66 -0.97 -13.18
C CYS A 173 -8.59 -0.10 -14.04
N ARG A 174 -8.72 -0.39 -15.35
CA ARG A 174 -9.69 0.27 -16.23
C ARG A 174 -11.12 -0.01 -15.76
N TYR A 175 -11.43 -1.28 -15.51
CA TYR A 175 -12.73 -1.68 -14.97
C TYR A 175 -13.06 -0.92 -13.66
N TYR A 176 -12.08 -0.81 -12.73
CA TYR A 176 -12.26 0.00 -11.50
C TYR A 176 -12.58 1.46 -11.83
N GLY A 177 -11.82 2.07 -12.75
CA GLY A 177 -12.03 3.46 -13.16
C GLY A 177 -13.42 3.69 -13.78
N GLU A 178 -13.85 2.81 -14.68
CA GLU A 178 -15.15 2.85 -15.35
C GLU A 178 -16.31 2.64 -14.36
N ARG A 179 -16.18 1.63 -13.51
CA ARG A 179 -17.22 1.24 -12.56
C ARG A 179 -17.45 2.27 -11.44
N THR A 180 -16.37 2.90 -10.98
CA THR A 180 -16.41 3.81 -9.82
C THR A 180 -16.33 5.29 -10.17
N GLY A 181 -15.94 5.65 -11.39
CA GLY A 181 -15.61 7.01 -11.80
C GLY A 181 -14.35 7.57 -11.13
N ARG A 182 -13.53 6.73 -10.47
CA ARG A 182 -12.38 7.15 -9.67
C ARG A 182 -11.07 6.88 -10.39
N ARG A 183 -10.05 7.68 -10.05
CA ARG A 183 -8.69 7.43 -10.51
C ARG A 183 -8.02 6.36 -9.66
N VAL A 184 -7.13 5.59 -10.28
CA VAL A 184 -6.18 4.70 -9.59
C VAL A 184 -4.91 5.48 -9.28
N THR A 185 -4.30 5.26 -8.11
CA THR A 185 -2.93 5.72 -7.85
C THR A 185 -1.98 4.56 -8.12
N PHE A 186 -0.97 4.76 -8.97
CA PHE A 186 0.12 3.79 -9.14
C PHE A 186 1.31 4.22 -8.29
N GLU A 187 1.80 3.28 -7.47
CA GLU A 187 3.00 3.46 -6.68
C GLU A 187 4.21 2.97 -7.49
N TRP A 188 5.25 3.78 -7.55
CA TRP A 188 6.48 3.51 -8.30
C TRP A 188 7.69 3.75 -7.42
N ALA A 189 8.31 2.69 -6.91
CA ALA A 189 9.57 2.78 -6.21
C ALA A 189 10.69 3.01 -7.23
N LEU A 190 11.37 4.15 -7.13
CA LEU A 190 12.51 4.49 -7.98
C LEU A 190 13.75 3.73 -7.52
N ILE A 191 14.29 2.90 -8.39
CA ILE A 191 15.46 2.02 -8.15
C ILE A 191 16.52 2.38 -9.16
N ALA A 192 17.66 2.89 -8.69
CA ALA A 192 18.77 3.33 -9.53
C ALA A 192 19.25 2.23 -10.50
N GLY A 193 19.30 2.57 -11.78
CA GLY A 193 19.72 1.67 -12.86
C GLY A 193 18.74 0.55 -13.18
N HIS A 194 17.50 0.57 -12.64
CA HIS A 194 16.48 -0.43 -12.92
C HIS A 194 15.21 0.15 -13.57
N ASN A 195 14.72 1.29 -13.06
CA ASN A 195 13.46 1.86 -13.49
C ASN A 195 13.41 3.39 -13.34
N ASP A 196 14.56 4.05 -13.36
CA ASP A 196 14.75 5.49 -13.17
C ASP A 196 15.22 6.24 -14.44
N ALA A 197 15.30 5.56 -15.58
CA ALA A 197 15.68 6.16 -16.87
C ALA A 197 14.47 6.85 -17.54
N GLU A 198 14.73 7.78 -18.46
CA GLU A 198 13.69 8.48 -19.24
C GLU A 198 12.86 7.50 -20.09
N GLU A 199 13.50 6.48 -20.64
CA GLU A 199 12.86 5.42 -21.43
C GLU A 199 11.78 4.68 -20.61
N GLU A 200 12.04 4.45 -19.32
CA GLU A 200 11.08 3.85 -18.39
C GLU A 200 9.87 4.76 -18.15
N ALA A 201 10.10 6.07 -18.07
CA ALA A 201 9.01 7.04 -17.95
C ALA A 201 8.14 7.08 -19.22
N ASP A 202 8.75 7.01 -20.41
CA ASP A 202 8.05 6.93 -21.69
C ASP A 202 7.26 5.62 -21.83
N GLU A 203 7.83 4.51 -21.38
CA GLU A 203 7.14 3.19 -21.38
C GLU A 203 5.93 3.25 -20.43
N LEU A 204 6.10 3.80 -19.22
CA LEU A 204 5.02 4.01 -18.26
C LEU A 204 3.91 4.89 -18.84
N ALA A 205 4.27 6.01 -19.47
CA ALA A 205 3.30 6.91 -20.09
C ALA A 205 2.49 6.23 -21.21
N ARG A 206 3.14 5.40 -22.02
CA ARG A 206 2.48 4.58 -23.06
C ARG A 206 1.54 3.54 -22.44
N LEU A 207 2.00 2.84 -21.41
CA LEU A 207 1.27 1.80 -20.70
C LEU A 207 -0.02 2.34 -20.06
N LEU A 208 0.03 3.53 -19.46
CA LEU A 208 -1.08 4.14 -18.74
C LEU A 208 -1.99 5.01 -19.61
N ARG A 209 -1.72 5.09 -20.94
CA ARG A 209 -2.51 5.92 -21.85
C ARG A 209 -3.99 5.59 -21.80
N GLY A 210 -4.82 6.64 -21.65
CA GLY A 210 -6.27 6.52 -21.56
C GLY A 210 -6.80 6.06 -20.21
N LEU A 211 -5.92 5.78 -19.25
CA LEU A 211 -6.32 5.43 -17.89
C LEU A 211 -6.29 6.67 -16.99
N ARG A 212 -7.38 6.95 -16.33
CA ARG A 212 -7.44 8.06 -15.36
C ARG A 212 -6.70 7.68 -14.09
N CYS A 213 -5.47 8.12 -13.96
CA CYS A 213 -4.59 7.73 -12.86
C CYS A 213 -3.75 8.88 -12.30
N HIS A 214 -3.04 8.57 -11.23
CA HIS A 214 -1.94 9.33 -10.65
C HIS A 214 -0.77 8.38 -10.43
N VAL A 215 0.44 8.82 -10.68
CA VAL A 215 1.66 8.05 -10.35
C VAL A 215 2.37 8.75 -9.20
N ASN A 216 2.66 7.98 -8.15
CA ASN A 216 3.43 8.43 -7.00
C ASN A 216 4.83 7.82 -7.08
N LEU A 217 5.84 8.68 -7.21
CA LEU A 217 7.24 8.27 -7.28
C LEU A 217 7.84 8.27 -5.86
N ILE A 218 8.40 7.15 -5.45
CA ILE A 218 8.93 6.94 -4.10
C ILE A 218 10.39 6.52 -4.22
N PRO A 219 11.37 7.27 -3.69
CA PRO A 219 12.74 6.79 -3.61
C PRO A 219 12.81 5.45 -2.85
N LEU A 220 13.55 4.48 -3.38
CA LEU A 220 13.69 3.18 -2.73
C LEU A 220 14.27 3.32 -1.33
N ASN A 221 13.62 2.73 -0.34
CA ASN A 221 14.22 2.53 0.97
C ASN A 221 15.10 1.28 0.94
N PRO A 222 16.37 1.36 1.37
CA PRO A 222 17.26 0.20 1.41
C PRO A 222 16.70 -0.92 2.28
N THR A 223 16.93 -2.16 1.86
CA THR A 223 16.65 -3.36 2.65
C THR A 223 17.84 -4.31 2.56
N ASP A 224 18.10 -5.11 3.60
CA ASP A 224 19.28 -5.98 3.65
C ASP A 224 19.26 -7.08 2.57
N GLY A 225 18.08 -7.51 2.13
CA GLY A 225 17.91 -8.56 1.13
C GLY A 225 17.87 -8.10 -0.33
N PHE A 226 18.04 -6.78 -0.62
CA PHE A 226 17.99 -6.24 -1.96
C PHE A 226 19.09 -5.20 -2.19
N ALA A 227 19.93 -5.44 -3.19
CA ALA A 227 21.10 -4.60 -3.47
C ALA A 227 20.77 -3.25 -4.18
N GLY A 228 19.51 -3.01 -4.56
CA GLY A 228 19.07 -1.78 -5.21
C GLY A 228 19.20 -0.57 -4.28
N LYS A 229 19.39 0.60 -4.89
CA LYS A 229 19.50 1.89 -4.19
C LYS A 229 18.53 2.89 -4.77
N ALA A 230 18.18 3.93 -4.00
CA ALA A 230 17.49 5.09 -4.56
C ALA A 230 18.40 5.79 -5.57
N PRO A 231 17.85 6.43 -6.63
CA PRO A 231 18.63 7.31 -7.50
C PRO A 231 19.33 8.41 -6.69
N GLY A 232 20.54 8.75 -7.11
CA GLY A 232 21.22 9.93 -6.58
C GLY A 232 20.46 11.21 -6.97
N GLY A 233 20.29 12.13 -6.03
CA GLY A 233 19.75 13.46 -6.32
C GLY A 233 20.76 14.34 -7.06
#